data_3ecb1025ea6d8744e477c31990755df0
#
_entry.id   3ecb1025ea6d8744e477c31990755df0
#
_cell.length_a   1.000
_cell.length_b   1.000
_cell.length_c   1.000
_cell.angle_alpha   90.00
_cell.angle_beta   90.00
_cell.angle_gamma   90.00
#
_symmetry.space_group_name_H-M   'P 1'
#
loop_
_entity.id
_entity.type
_entity.pdbx_description
1 polymer ?
#
loop_
_entity_poly.entity_id
_entity_poly.type
_entity_poly.pdbx_seq_one_letter_code
_entity_poly.pdbx_strand_id
1 'polypeptide(L)'
;LIFENGNFEKDFKELYMNFFSSDYCKIRMNDKELREFKNSRVIRYEDALLFAYMKGLMEGFCYERDIKQVVIDEAQDYTRLQFAMLAKIFESSSFTILGDTNQTINPFYKHESLEPVGECFPHQPRYIELNKTYRSTEEIIDYSNKVLGLNNMVAVRHAAAPVEYKDVPTSAIAEN
;
A
#
# COMPACT_ATOMS: atom_id res chain seq x y z
N LEU A 1 -11.87 -13.97 26.68
CA LEU A 1 -11.92 -12.52 26.88
C LEU A 1 -13.39 -12.13 26.87
N ILE A 2 -13.92 -11.87 28.04
CA ILE A 2 -15.33 -11.47 28.23
C ILE A 2 -15.31 -9.96 28.22
N PHE A 3 -15.86 -9.36 27.15
CA PHE A 3 -16.11 -7.93 27.10
C PHE A 3 -17.42 -7.66 27.86
N GLU A 4 -17.29 -7.22 29.09
CA GLU A 4 -18.44 -6.84 29.89
C GLU A 4 -18.86 -5.39 29.59
N ASN A 5 -20.10 -5.27 29.12
CA ASN A 5 -20.92 -4.07 29.16
C ASN A 5 -20.44 -2.77 28.49
N GLY A 6 -20.73 -2.65 27.21
CA GLY A 6 -21.16 -1.34 26.64
C GLY A 6 -20.08 -0.27 26.37
N ASN A 7 -18.79 -0.53 26.65
CA ASN A 7 -17.69 0.43 26.39
C ASN A 7 -16.62 -0.15 25.43
N PHE A 8 -17.09 -0.85 24.43
CA PHE A 8 -16.26 -1.54 23.44
C PHE A 8 -15.13 -0.65 22.87
N GLU A 9 -15.42 0.59 22.53
CA GLU A 9 -14.44 1.52 21.95
C GLU A 9 -13.32 1.86 22.95
N LYS A 10 -13.64 1.96 24.24
CA LYS A 10 -12.66 2.22 25.30
C LYS A 10 -11.80 0.98 25.55
N ASP A 11 -12.42 -0.17 25.61
CA ASP A 11 -11.72 -1.45 25.86
C ASP A 11 -10.80 -1.80 24.68
N PHE A 12 -11.22 -1.47 23.46
CA PHE A 12 -10.40 -1.68 22.27
C PHE A 12 -9.20 -0.72 22.20
N LYS A 13 -9.36 0.55 22.55
CA LYS A 13 -8.25 1.48 22.68
C LYS A 13 -7.23 1.01 23.73
N GLU A 14 -7.70 0.49 24.83
CA GLU A 14 -6.85 -0.03 25.88
C GLU A 14 -6.06 -1.26 25.40
N LEU A 15 -6.70 -2.17 24.67
CA LEU A 15 -6.04 -3.31 24.06
C LEU A 15 -4.97 -2.88 23.07
N TYR A 16 -5.27 -1.90 22.20
CA TYR A 16 -4.33 -1.34 21.24
C TYR A 16 -3.11 -0.73 21.93
N MET A 17 -3.33 0.04 22.99
CA MET A 17 -2.26 0.62 23.81
C MET A 17 -1.42 -0.46 24.49
N ASN A 18 -2.05 -1.50 25.04
CA ASN A 18 -1.35 -2.62 25.68
C ASN A 18 -0.49 -3.39 24.69
N PHE A 19 -0.93 -3.53 23.43
CA PHE A 19 -0.12 -4.12 22.37
C PHE A 19 1.18 -3.35 22.16
N PHE A 20 1.11 -2.03 22.02
CA PHE A 20 2.30 -1.19 21.82
C PHE A 20 3.18 -1.03 23.06
N SER A 21 2.66 -1.36 24.25
CA SER A 21 3.42 -1.38 25.49
C SER A 21 4.03 -2.76 25.77
N SER A 22 3.63 -3.78 25.03
CA SER A 22 4.06 -5.17 25.25
C SER A 22 5.45 -5.46 24.67
N ASP A 23 6.10 -6.50 25.20
CA ASP A 23 7.39 -6.96 24.68
C ASP A 23 7.29 -7.64 23.31
N TYR A 24 6.08 -7.96 22.85
CA TYR A 24 5.82 -8.50 21.51
C TYR A 24 5.92 -7.45 20.41
N CYS A 25 5.75 -6.17 20.75
CA CYS A 25 5.85 -5.07 19.77
C CYS A 25 7.27 -4.51 19.72
N LYS A 26 7.90 -4.61 18.55
CA LYS A 26 9.26 -4.05 18.34
C LYS A 26 9.28 -2.51 18.27
N ILE A 27 8.15 -1.91 17.87
CA ILE A 27 7.97 -0.47 17.79
C ILE A 27 7.09 -0.07 18.96
N ARG A 28 7.67 0.59 19.95
CA ARG A 28 6.95 1.03 21.15
C ARG A 28 6.54 2.49 21.01
N MET A 29 5.30 2.78 21.35
CA MET A 29 4.90 4.17 21.61
C MET A 29 5.51 4.64 22.92
N ASN A 30 6.00 5.87 22.93
CA ASN A 30 6.45 6.48 24.19
C ASN A 30 5.25 6.94 25.04
N ASP A 31 5.48 7.21 26.32
CA ASP A 31 4.42 7.58 27.28
C ASP A 31 3.61 8.82 26.87
N LYS A 32 4.20 9.74 26.10
CA LYS A 32 3.51 10.92 25.59
C LYS A 32 2.55 10.54 24.47
N GLU A 33 3.01 9.76 23.52
CA GLU A 33 2.18 9.26 22.41
C GLU A 33 1.03 8.40 22.91
N LEU A 34 1.26 7.52 23.89
CA LEU A 34 0.23 6.72 24.51
C LEU A 34 -0.85 7.58 25.21
N ARG A 35 -0.44 8.64 25.92
CA ARG A 35 -1.39 9.58 26.56
C ARG A 35 -2.17 10.37 25.54
N GLU A 36 -1.53 10.84 24.48
CA GLU A 36 -2.19 11.56 23.39
C GLU A 36 -3.20 10.65 22.69
N PHE A 37 -2.84 9.42 22.36
CA PHE A 37 -3.73 8.44 21.78
C PHE A 37 -4.93 8.13 22.68
N LYS A 38 -4.70 7.91 23.98
CA LYS A 38 -5.76 7.64 24.98
C LYS A 38 -6.80 8.76 25.04
N ASN A 39 -6.37 10.00 25.02
CA ASN A 39 -7.21 11.18 25.21
C ASN A 39 -7.79 11.70 23.87
N SER A 40 -7.27 11.27 22.73
CA SER A 40 -7.73 11.71 21.43
C SER A 40 -9.06 11.05 21.08
N ARG A 41 -9.96 11.81 20.48
CA ARG A 41 -11.16 11.29 19.79
C ARG A 41 -10.91 10.98 18.32
N VAL A 42 -9.70 11.29 17.85
CA VAL A 42 -9.29 11.11 16.45
C VAL A 42 -8.14 10.11 16.43
N ILE A 43 -8.25 9.09 15.59
CA ILE A 43 -7.17 8.14 15.32
C ILE A 43 -6.31 8.75 14.21
N ARG A 44 -4.98 8.75 14.39
CA ARG A 44 -4.06 9.18 13.34
C ARG A 44 -4.15 8.24 12.14
N TYR A 45 -3.86 8.75 10.95
CA TYR A 45 -3.94 7.97 9.72
C TYR A 45 -3.08 6.69 9.78
N GLU A 46 -1.88 6.81 10.34
CA GLU A 46 -0.92 5.71 10.49
C GLU A 46 -1.44 4.60 11.41
N ASP A 47 -2.20 4.96 12.42
CA ASP A 47 -2.77 4.02 13.41
C ASP A 47 -4.11 3.42 12.93
N ALA A 48 -4.83 4.14 12.06
CA ALA A 48 -6.20 3.79 11.69
C ALA A 48 -6.31 2.42 11.04
N LEU A 49 -5.37 2.07 10.15
CA LEU A 49 -5.37 0.79 9.46
C LEU A 49 -5.12 -0.37 10.41
N LEU A 50 -4.11 -0.25 11.28
CA LEU A 50 -3.80 -1.29 12.26
C LEU A 50 -4.94 -1.45 13.26
N PHE A 51 -5.53 -0.33 13.70
CA PHE A 51 -6.70 -0.33 14.56
C PHE A 51 -7.89 -1.06 13.91
N ALA A 52 -8.20 -0.75 12.64
CA ALA A 52 -9.28 -1.41 11.90
C ALA A 52 -9.00 -2.90 11.69
N TYR A 53 -7.74 -3.28 11.39
CA TYR A 53 -7.34 -4.68 11.23
C TYR A 53 -7.51 -5.46 12.54
N MET A 54 -7.01 -4.94 13.66
CA MET A 54 -7.18 -5.57 14.96
C MET A 54 -8.66 -5.71 15.33
N LYS A 55 -9.47 -4.68 15.08
CA LYS A 55 -10.92 -4.71 15.28
C LYS A 55 -11.57 -5.82 14.45
N GLY A 56 -11.21 -5.91 13.18
CA GLY A 56 -11.69 -6.97 12.29
C GLY A 56 -11.31 -8.38 12.75
N LEU A 57 -10.12 -8.57 13.33
CA LEU A 57 -9.71 -9.86 13.89
C LEU A 57 -10.52 -10.26 15.13
N MET A 58 -11.02 -9.30 15.89
CA MET A 58 -11.77 -9.56 17.13
C MET A 58 -13.27 -9.69 16.90
N GLU A 59 -13.86 -8.86 16.07
CA GLU A 59 -15.31 -8.79 15.82
C GLU A 59 -15.72 -9.55 14.57
N GLY A 60 -14.77 -9.86 13.70
CA GLY A 60 -15.00 -10.30 12.34
C GLY A 60 -14.94 -9.14 11.36
N PHE A 61 -14.53 -9.44 10.14
CA PHE A 61 -14.56 -8.47 9.04
C PHE A 61 -15.96 -8.45 8.42
N CYS A 62 -16.51 -7.25 8.25
CA CYS A 62 -17.67 -7.09 7.37
C CYS A 62 -17.20 -7.33 5.93
N TYR A 63 -17.76 -8.32 5.26
CA TYR A 63 -17.36 -8.66 3.89
C TYR A 63 -18.57 -8.80 2.97
N GLU A 64 -18.33 -8.43 1.72
CA GLU A 64 -19.30 -8.54 0.64
C GLU A 64 -19.13 -9.90 -0.05
N ARG A 65 -20.10 -10.81 0.15
CA ARG A 65 -20.03 -12.16 -0.41
C ARG A 65 -20.31 -12.22 -1.90
N ASP A 66 -21.00 -11.21 -2.42
CA ASP A 66 -21.42 -11.19 -3.82
C ASP A 66 -20.34 -10.73 -4.79
N ILE A 67 -19.26 -10.12 -4.28
CA ILE A 67 -18.11 -9.71 -5.07
C ILE A 67 -17.28 -10.93 -5.44
N LYS A 68 -17.13 -11.20 -6.73
CA LYS A 68 -16.39 -12.34 -7.25
C LYS A 68 -14.96 -11.98 -7.67
N GLN A 69 -14.73 -10.73 -8.04
CA GLN A 69 -13.44 -10.25 -8.51
C GLN A 69 -13.13 -8.90 -7.91
N VAL A 70 -11.93 -8.77 -7.36
CA VAL A 70 -11.34 -7.51 -6.88
C VAL A 70 -10.14 -7.19 -7.75
N VAL A 71 -10.11 -5.99 -8.29
CA VAL A 71 -8.95 -5.47 -9.05
C VAL A 71 -8.33 -4.35 -8.24
N ILE A 72 -7.03 -4.45 -7.99
CA ILE A 72 -6.24 -3.44 -7.29
C ILE A 72 -5.25 -2.88 -8.30
N ASP A 73 -5.36 -1.60 -8.60
CA ASP A 73 -4.42 -0.86 -9.43
C ASP A 73 -3.49 -0.01 -8.55
N GLU A 74 -2.35 0.41 -9.08
CA GLU A 74 -1.30 1.14 -8.35
C GLU A 74 -0.91 0.45 -7.03
N ALA A 75 -0.81 -0.87 -7.07
CA ALA A 75 -0.62 -1.72 -5.92
C ALA A 75 0.68 -1.45 -5.14
N GLN A 76 1.67 -0.80 -5.77
CA GLN A 76 2.92 -0.41 -5.13
C GLN A 76 2.73 0.59 -3.98
N ASP A 77 1.60 1.30 -3.95
CA ASP A 77 1.30 2.28 -2.90
C ASP A 77 0.55 1.67 -1.70
N TYR A 78 0.18 0.39 -1.79
CA TYR A 78 -0.46 -0.35 -0.71
C TYR A 78 0.56 -1.06 0.16
N THR A 79 0.37 -0.98 1.47
CA THR A 79 1.17 -1.74 2.44
C THR A 79 0.72 -3.21 2.52
N ARG A 80 1.59 -4.11 3.01
CA ARG A 80 1.23 -5.52 3.23
C ARG A 80 0.01 -5.68 4.16
N LEU A 81 -0.14 -4.80 5.14
CA LEU A 81 -1.29 -4.82 6.05
C LEU A 81 -2.60 -4.50 5.34
N GLN A 82 -2.57 -3.56 4.37
CA GLN A 82 -3.74 -3.26 3.52
C GLN A 82 -4.12 -4.47 2.67
N PHE A 83 -3.16 -5.15 2.06
CA PHE A 83 -3.45 -6.39 1.31
C PHE A 83 -4.02 -7.49 2.21
N ALA A 84 -3.45 -7.70 3.40
CA ALA A 84 -3.96 -8.67 4.36
C ALA A 84 -5.40 -8.35 4.80
N MET A 85 -5.71 -7.07 4.99
CA MET A 85 -7.06 -6.63 5.31
C MET A 85 -8.04 -6.86 4.15
N LEU A 86 -7.64 -6.51 2.91
CA LEU A 86 -8.45 -6.75 1.72
C LEU A 86 -8.71 -8.24 1.51
N ALA A 87 -7.70 -9.09 1.72
CA ALA A 87 -7.85 -10.53 1.63
C ALA A 87 -8.87 -11.09 2.66
N LYS A 88 -8.97 -10.47 3.84
CA LYS A 88 -9.98 -10.82 4.85
C LYS A 88 -11.37 -10.30 4.52
N ILE A 89 -11.48 -9.09 3.98
CA ILE A 89 -12.76 -8.49 3.60
C ILE A 89 -13.38 -9.22 2.40
N PHE A 90 -12.56 -9.64 1.44
CA PHE A 90 -12.99 -10.26 0.19
C PHE A 90 -12.54 -11.73 0.09
N GLU A 91 -12.70 -12.50 1.15
CA GLU A 91 -12.19 -13.88 1.26
C GLU A 91 -12.71 -14.81 0.16
N SER A 92 -13.91 -14.56 -0.36
CA SER A 92 -14.55 -15.36 -1.42
C SER A 92 -14.25 -14.85 -2.83
N SER A 93 -13.44 -13.81 -2.98
CA SER A 93 -13.16 -13.17 -4.27
C SER A 93 -11.84 -13.61 -4.86
N SER A 94 -11.73 -13.56 -6.18
CA SER A 94 -10.46 -13.61 -6.89
C SER A 94 -9.84 -12.21 -6.94
N PHE A 95 -8.50 -12.14 -6.97
CA PHE A 95 -7.78 -10.87 -7.00
C PHE A 95 -6.96 -10.75 -8.28
N THR A 96 -6.96 -9.56 -8.85
CA THR A 96 -6.01 -9.11 -9.86
C THR A 96 -5.29 -7.88 -9.32
N ILE A 97 -3.98 -7.98 -9.14
CA ILE A 97 -3.17 -6.95 -8.51
C ILE A 97 -2.20 -6.42 -9.55
N LEU A 98 -2.28 -5.13 -9.84
CA LEU A 98 -1.50 -4.43 -10.85
C LEU A 98 -0.69 -3.33 -10.17
N GLY A 99 0.59 -3.22 -10.51
CA GLY A 99 1.42 -2.16 -9.96
C GLY A 99 2.81 -2.12 -10.58
N ASP A 100 3.48 -1.00 -10.41
CA ASP A 100 4.86 -0.78 -10.83
C ASP A 100 5.69 -0.28 -9.63
N THR A 101 6.58 -1.11 -9.12
CA THR A 101 7.39 -0.79 -7.94
C THR A 101 8.36 0.38 -8.16
N ASN A 102 8.59 0.79 -9.41
CA ASN A 102 9.41 1.95 -9.75
C ASN A 102 8.64 3.27 -9.68
N GLN A 103 7.29 3.22 -9.61
CA GLN A 103 6.43 4.39 -9.54
C GLN A 103 5.91 4.68 -8.12
N THR A 104 6.42 4.02 -7.09
CA THR A 104 6.04 4.26 -5.69
C THR A 104 6.28 5.71 -5.31
N ILE A 105 5.24 6.38 -4.82
CA ILE A 105 5.30 7.75 -4.31
C ILE A 105 5.40 7.80 -2.77
N ASN A 106 5.19 6.68 -2.09
CA ASN A 106 5.24 6.61 -0.63
C ASN A 106 6.69 6.74 -0.13
N PRO A 107 7.02 7.79 0.64
CA PRO A 107 8.39 8.03 1.11
C PRO A 107 8.84 7.06 2.21
N PHE A 108 7.91 6.38 2.88
CA PHE A 108 8.18 5.55 4.05
C PHE A 108 8.14 4.05 3.73
N TYR A 109 7.59 3.68 2.58
CA TYR A 109 7.39 2.28 2.22
C TYR A 109 7.54 2.06 0.73
N LYS A 110 8.38 1.13 0.36
CA LYS A 110 8.57 0.69 -1.03
C LYS A 110 8.63 -0.83 -1.08
N HIS A 111 7.87 -1.42 -1.97
CA HIS A 111 8.05 -2.82 -2.33
C HIS A 111 9.26 -2.98 -3.24
N GLU A 112 10.13 -3.92 -2.93
CA GLU A 112 11.18 -4.35 -3.87
C GLU A 112 10.57 -5.16 -5.01
N SER A 113 9.54 -5.96 -4.70
CA SER A 113 8.74 -6.74 -5.65
C SER A 113 7.33 -6.87 -5.10
N LEU A 114 6.34 -7.00 -5.99
CA LEU A 114 4.96 -7.32 -5.61
C LEU A 114 4.70 -8.83 -5.43
N GLU A 115 5.66 -9.68 -5.79
CA GLU A 115 5.51 -11.14 -5.65
C GLU A 115 5.18 -11.58 -4.22
N PRO A 116 5.86 -11.05 -3.14
CA PRO A 116 5.54 -11.42 -1.77
C PRO A 116 4.15 -10.99 -1.29
N VAL A 117 3.48 -10.07 -2.01
CA VAL A 117 2.10 -9.68 -1.70
C VAL A 117 1.15 -10.86 -1.86
N GLY A 118 1.47 -11.80 -2.75
CA GLY A 118 0.71 -13.03 -2.94
C GLY A 118 0.53 -13.87 -1.68
N GLU A 119 1.45 -13.80 -0.73
CA GLU A 119 1.38 -14.51 0.55
C GLU A 119 0.21 -14.03 1.44
N CYS A 120 -0.32 -12.83 1.18
CA CYS A 120 -1.48 -12.31 1.91
C CYS A 120 -2.80 -13.00 1.52
N PHE A 121 -2.83 -13.74 0.41
CA PHE A 121 -4.04 -14.31 -0.16
C PHE A 121 -4.08 -15.83 -0.01
N PRO A 122 -5.28 -16.45 0.09
CA PRO A 122 -5.42 -17.87 0.40
C PRO A 122 -5.02 -18.81 -0.75
N HIS A 123 -4.97 -18.29 -1.96
CA HIS A 123 -4.64 -19.08 -3.16
C HIS A 123 -3.22 -18.76 -3.64
N GLN A 124 -2.57 -19.75 -4.27
CA GLN A 124 -1.26 -19.53 -4.86
C GLN A 124 -1.35 -18.45 -5.96
N PRO A 125 -0.57 -17.37 -5.85
CA PRO A 125 -0.57 -16.31 -6.83
C PRO A 125 0.11 -16.76 -8.12
N ARG A 126 -0.34 -16.22 -9.25
CA ARG A 126 0.39 -16.24 -10.49
C ARG A 126 1.01 -14.88 -10.70
N TYR A 127 2.33 -14.80 -10.60
CA TYR A 127 3.07 -13.59 -10.90
C TYR A 127 3.37 -13.49 -12.40
N ILE A 128 3.11 -12.32 -12.99
CA ILE A 128 3.37 -12.02 -14.39
C ILE A 128 4.04 -10.65 -14.46
N GLU A 129 5.22 -10.62 -15.03
CA GLU A 129 5.93 -9.37 -15.31
C GLU A 129 5.64 -8.91 -16.74
N LEU A 130 5.23 -7.65 -16.88
CA LEU A 130 4.99 -7.01 -18.17
C LEU A 130 6.15 -6.07 -18.48
N ASN A 131 6.98 -6.46 -19.44
CA ASN A 131 8.16 -5.71 -19.83
C ASN A 131 8.02 -4.95 -21.18
N LYS A 132 6.82 -4.98 -21.78
CA LYS A 132 6.53 -4.27 -23.03
C LYS A 132 5.50 -3.18 -22.80
N THR A 133 5.77 -1.99 -23.33
CA THR A 133 4.84 -0.88 -23.30
C THR A 133 4.38 -0.50 -24.70
N TYR A 134 3.07 -0.23 -24.81
CA TYR A 134 2.43 0.32 -26.02
C TYR A 134 2.06 1.78 -25.83
N ARG A 135 2.20 2.32 -24.61
CA ARG A 135 1.80 3.67 -24.23
C ARG A 135 2.84 4.70 -24.66
N SER A 136 4.09 4.45 -24.33
CA SER A 136 5.20 5.37 -24.59
C SER A 136 6.06 4.92 -25.76
N THR A 137 6.76 5.85 -26.36
CA THR A 137 7.69 5.56 -27.47
C THR A 137 9.05 5.10 -26.95
N GLU A 138 9.84 4.51 -27.83
CA GLU A 138 11.16 3.98 -27.51
C GLU A 138 12.07 5.06 -26.91
N GLU A 139 12.07 6.25 -27.45
CA GLU A 139 12.90 7.36 -26.98
C GLU A 139 12.58 7.78 -25.55
N ILE A 140 11.27 7.77 -25.19
CA ILE A 140 10.83 8.06 -23.82
C ILE A 140 11.22 6.92 -22.88
N ILE A 141 11.05 5.69 -23.31
CA ILE A 141 11.40 4.52 -22.47
C ILE A 141 12.91 4.43 -22.27
N ASP A 142 13.70 4.66 -23.30
CA ASP A 142 15.17 4.66 -23.19
C ASP A 142 15.66 5.76 -22.24
N TYR A 143 15.06 6.95 -22.33
CA TYR A 143 15.34 8.03 -21.39
C TYR A 143 14.96 7.65 -19.95
N SER A 144 13.76 7.08 -19.74
CA SER A 144 13.29 6.65 -18.43
C SER A 144 14.18 5.53 -17.85
N ASN A 145 14.54 4.53 -18.66
CA ASN A 145 15.43 3.46 -18.26
C ASN A 145 16.81 4.00 -17.83
N LYS A 146 17.34 4.97 -18.58
CA LYS A 146 18.60 5.64 -18.24
C LYS A 146 18.54 6.39 -16.91
N VAL A 147 17.45 7.12 -16.66
CA VAL A 147 17.26 7.87 -15.41
C VAL A 147 17.09 6.94 -14.21
N LEU A 148 16.36 5.84 -14.38
CA LEU A 148 16.09 4.86 -13.33
C LEU A 148 17.19 3.81 -13.16
N GLY A 149 18.18 3.75 -14.09
CA GLY A 149 19.20 2.69 -14.10
C GLY A 149 18.65 1.31 -14.42
N LEU A 150 17.55 1.24 -15.18
CA LEU A 150 16.83 0.03 -15.56
C LEU A 150 17.07 -0.31 -17.03
N ASN A 151 16.90 -1.59 -17.40
CA ASN A 151 16.96 -2.06 -18.79
C ASN A 151 15.86 -3.08 -19.11
N ASN A 152 14.78 -3.09 -18.33
CA ASN A 152 13.77 -4.14 -18.38
C ASN A 152 12.49 -3.74 -19.16
N MET A 153 12.31 -2.46 -19.52
CA MET A 153 11.17 -1.99 -20.29
C MET A 153 11.53 -1.80 -21.75
N VAL A 154 10.69 -2.31 -22.63
CA VAL A 154 10.83 -2.19 -24.08
C VAL A 154 9.59 -1.55 -24.67
N ALA A 155 9.74 -0.49 -25.43
CA ALA A 155 8.65 0.12 -26.18
C ALA A 155 8.38 -0.64 -27.48
N VAL A 156 7.11 -0.68 -27.87
CA VAL A 156 6.69 -1.23 -29.17
C VAL A 156 6.51 -0.12 -30.20
N ARG A 157 6.41 1.14 -29.74
CA ARG A 157 6.21 2.30 -30.59
C ARG A 157 7.50 3.09 -30.73
N HIS A 158 7.77 3.55 -31.96
CA HIS A 158 8.85 4.47 -32.25
C HIS A 158 8.28 5.87 -32.54
N ALA A 159 8.95 6.90 -32.05
CA ALA A 159 8.73 8.28 -32.49
C ALA A 159 9.98 8.79 -33.17
N ALA A 160 9.83 9.63 -34.16
CA ALA A 160 10.97 10.18 -34.90
C ALA A 160 11.73 11.30 -34.17
N ALA A 161 11.28 11.71 -32.98
CA ALA A 161 11.85 12.84 -32.25
C ALA A 161 12.54 12.38 -30.96
N PRO A 162 13.78 12.80 -30.72
CA PRO A 162 14.48 12.51 -29.47
C PRO A 162 13.83 13.25 -28.28
N VAL A 163 14.06 12.74 -27.07
CA VAL A 163 13.69 13.46 -25.84
C VAL A 163 14.62 14.68 -25.70
N GLU A 164 14.04 15.88 -25.67
CA GLU A 164 14.79 17.10 -25.41
C GLU A 164 14.87 17.38 -23.91
N TYR A 165 16.05 17.62 -23.42
CA TYR A 165 16.30 18.08 -22.07
C TYR A 165 16.62 19.57 -22.07
N LYS A 166 15.87 20.35 -21.29
CA LYS A 166 16.11 21.78 -21.11
C LYS A 166 16.31 22.09 -19.63
N ASP A 167 17.47 22.66 -19.31
CA ASP A 167 17.70 23.20 -17.98
C ASP A 167 17.15 24.63 -17.91
N VAL A 168 16.12 24.80 -17.09
CA VAL A 168 15.43 26.08 -16.92
C VAL A 168 15.44 26.47 -15.44
N PRO A 169 15.63 27.78 -15.12
CA PRO A 169 15.54 28.25 -13.75
C PRO A 169 14.13 28.00 -13.19
N THR A 170 14.04 27.68 -11.91
CA THR A 170 12.78 27.33 -11.22
C THR A 170 11.67 28.38 -11.40
N SER A 171 12.05 29.66 -11.55
CA SER A 171 11.11 30.77 -11.83
C SER A 171 10.44 30.69 -13.20
N ALA A 172 11.03 29.98 -14.16
CA ALA A 172 10.48 29.84 -15.51
C ALA A 172 9.58 28.60 -15.67
N ILE A 173 9.52 27.70 -14.67
CA ILE A 173 8.68 26.48 -14.72
C ILE A 173 7.20 26.83 -14.60
N ALA A 174 6.85 27.93 -13.94
CA ALA A 174 5.46 28.33 -13.70
C ALA A 174 4.81 29.05 -14.90
N GLU A 175 5.57 29.39 -15.96
CA GLU A 175 5.09 30.17 -17.11
C GLU A 175 4.87 29.32 -18.38
N ASN A 176 5.10 28.00 -18.33
CA ASN A 176 4.87 27.04 -19.40
C ASN A 176 3.88 25.95 -18.96
#